data_129f2ea5c14af0c21ba67fa5893b1dad
#
_entry.id   129f2ea5c14af0c21ba67fa5893b1dad
#
_cell.length_a   1.000
_cell.length_b   1.000
_cell.length_c   1.000
_cell.angle_alpha   90.00
_cell.angle_beta   90.00
_cell.angle_gamma   90.00
#
_symmetry.space_group_name_H-M   'P 1'
#
loop_
_entity.id
_entity.type
_entity.pdbx_description
1 polymer ?
#
loop_
_entity_poly.entity_id
_entity_poly.type
_entity_poly.pdbx_seq_one_letter_code
_entity_poly.pdbx_strand_id
1 'polypeptide(L)'
;MISSRSTTRIRNAAFRLAVAAAVFVGVHHISTPANAAEPDLIYKKTTVWKFLAPDAKIGTYGIDDPEVEGVACHFSVPEIGGWKGWIGVAEELSQASLSCKQYGPIVFKRKLKQGEEMFSQRRSFFFKRMQIVRGCDTKRNMLVYLVYTDKLIEGSPENSTSSVPIIPWGTTQPAKCSEWISD
;
A
#
# COMPACT_ATOMS: atom_id res chain seq x y z
N MET A 1 -16.71 92.86 29.27
CA MET A 1 -15.67 93.58 28.49
C MET A 1 -14.49 92.66 28.31
N ILE A 2 -14.04 92.48 27.05
CA ILE A 2 -12.74 91.98 26.60
C ILE A 2 -12.43 90.51 26.85
N SER A 3 -12.76 89.63 25.93
CA SER A 3 -12.00 88.98 24.85
C SER A 3 -10.55 88.64 25.16
N SER A 4 -10.22 87.41 25.24
CA SER A 4 -8.90 86.85 24.86
C SER A 4 -9.02 85.45 24.24
N ARG A 5 -8.64 85.39 22.97
CA ARG A 5 -8.53 84.16 22.19
C ARG A 5 -7.24 83.45 22.58
N SER A 6 -7.33 82.16 22.95
CA SER A 6 -6.17 81.29 23.05
C SER A 6 -6.24 80.27 21.97
N THR A 7 -5.30 80.34 21.07
CA THR A 7 -5.08 79.40 19.97
C THR A 7 -4.38 78.11 20.50
N THR A 8 -5.08 77.01 20.54
CA THR A 8 -4.49 75.77 20.92
C THR A 8 -3.92 75.07 19.68
N ARG A 9 -2.60 74.94 19.64
CA ARG A 9 -1.87 74.23 18.63
C ARG A 9 -2.17 72.72 18.76
N ILE A 10 -2.72 72.12 17.69
CA ILE A 10 -2.90 70.71 17.53
C ILE A 10 -1.54 70.10 17.16
N ARG A 11 -0.92 69.42 18.08
CA ARG A 11 0.27 68.63 17.81
C ARG A 11 -0.17 67.22 17.32
N ASN A 12 0.02 66.96 16.03
CA ASN A 12 -0.18 65.67 15.41
C ASN A 12 0.79 64.66 15.99
N ALA A 13 0.32 63.80 16.88
CA ALA A 13 1.03 62.59 17.28
C ALA A 13 0.76 61.50 16.25
N ALA A 14 1.73 61.26 15.40
CA ALA A 14 1.69 60.14 14.47
C ALA A 14 1.82 58.83 15.26
N PHE A 15 0.70 58.12 15.39
CA PHE A 15 0.66 56.81 15.96
C PHE A 15 1.18 55.82 14.93
N ARG A 16 2.44 55.36 15.06
CA ARG A 16 3.01 54.32 14.23
C ARG A 16 2.51 52.97 14.75
N LEU A 17 1.49 52.40 14.10
CA LEU A 17 1.13 51.02 14.27
C LEU A 17 2.21 50.14 13.61
N ALA A 18 3.03 49.49 14.41
CA ALA A 18 3.89 48.37 13.98
C ALA A 18 3.04 47.13 13.88
N VAL A 19 2.66 46.75 12.66
CA VAL A 19 2.03 45.45 12.40
C VAL A 19 3.14 44.41 12.38
N ALA A 20 3.28 43.65 13.47
CA ALA A 20 4.13 42.47 13.52
C ALA A 20 3.42 41.34 12.77
N ALA A 21 3.80 41.12 11.52
CA ALA A 21 3.37 39.94 10.77
C ALA A 21 4.11 38.71 11.33
N ALA A 22 3.45 37.94 12.19
CA ALA A 22 3.92 36.62 12.62
C ALA A 22 3.76 35.65 11.43
N VAL A 23 4.86 35.37 10.75
CA VAL A 23 4.92 34.33 9.74
C VAL A 23 4.88 32.98 10.48
N PHE A 24 3.69 32.38 10.58
CA PHE A 24 3.55 30.99 10.96
C PHE A 24 4.09 30.13 9.82
N VAL A 25 5.35 29.72 9.91
CA VAL A 25 5.89 28.66 9.08
C VAL A 25 5.26 27.36 9.60
N GLY A 26 4.11 27.01 9.03
CA GLY A 26 3.49 25.71 9.23
C GLY A 26 4.43 24.66 8.68
N VAL A 27 5.07 23.90 9.58
CA VAL A 27 5.78 22.66 9.20
C VAL A 27 4.71 21.68 8.75
N HIS A 28 4.43 21.68 7.46
CA HIS A 28 3.64 20.62 6.86
C HIS A 28 4.50 19.36 6.93
N HIS A 29 4.19 18.48 7.87
CA HIS A 29 4.65 17.11 7.81
C HIS A 29 4.08 16.51 6.53
N ILE A 30 4.86 16.52 5.47
CA ILE A 30 4.60 15.75 4.27
C ILE A 30 4.74 14.30 4.73
N SER A 31 3.62 13.68 5.09
CA SER A 31 3.57 12.22 5.25
C SER A 31 3.91 11.66 3.87
N THR A 32 5.12 11.20 3.69
CA THR A 32 5.49 10.38 2.54
C THR A 32 4.50 9.22 2.52
N PRO A 33 3.77 9.01 1.40
CA PRO A 33 2.95 7.82 1.29
C PRO A 33 3.86 6.63 1.55
N ALA A 34 3.45 5.71 2.42
CA ALA A 34 4.13 4.45 2.60
C ALA A 34 4.35 3.88 1.20
N ASN A 35 5.59 3.71 0.80
CA ASN A 35 5.93 3.12 -0.48
C ASN A 35 5.31 1.72 -0.47
N ALA A 36 4.19 1.57 -1.16
CA ALA A 36 3.70 0.23 -1.49
C ALA A 36 4.83 -0.44 -2.24
N ALA A 37 5.37 -1.52 -1.69
CA ALA A 37 6.47 -2.24 -2.31
C ALA A 37 6.04 -2.58 -3.74
N GLU A 38 6.84 -2.17 -4.73
CA GLU A 38 6.56 -2.50 -6.12
C GLU A 38 7.02 -3.94 -6.36
N PRO A 39 6.17 -4.82 -6.91
CA PRO A 39 6.54 -6.20 -7.13
C PRO A 39 7.61 -6.33 -8.21
N ASP A 40 8.62 -7.12 -7.93
CA ASP A 40 9.68 -7.46 -8.86
C ASP A 40 9.22 -8.53 -9.84
N LEU A 41 9.36 -8.27 -11.13
CA LEU A 41 9.10 -9.27 -12.15
C LEU A 41 10.23 -10.30 -12.15
N ILE A 42 9.91 -11.56 -11.82
CA ILE A 42 10.87 -12.66 -11.84
C ILE A 42 10.99 -13.22 -13.27
N TYR A 43 9.88 -13.61 -13.87
CA TYR A 43 9.83 -14.06 -15.27
C TYR A 43 8.41 -14.00 -15.84
N LYS A 44 8.33 -14.07 -17.18
CA LYS A 44 7.07 -14.26 -17.92
C LYS A 44 7.16 -15.51 -18.78
N LYS A 45 6.07 -16.28 -18.81
CA LYS A 45 5.94 -17.46 -19.65
C LYS A 45 4.77 -17.29 -20.61
N THR A 46 5.03 -17.39 -21.93
CA THR A 46 3.97 -17.47 -22.95
C THR A 46 3.29 -18.82 -22.84
N THR A 47 1.96 -18.80 -22.72
CA THR A 47 1.14 -20.02 -22.55
C THR A 47 0.46 -20.45 -23.85
N VAL A 48 0.10 -19.48 -24.71
CA VAL A 48 -0.52 -19.72 -26.01
C VAL A 48 0.11 -18.80 -27.03
N TRP A 49 0.61 -19.38 -28.11
CA TRP A 49 1.07 -18.65 -29.28
C TRP A 49 -0.04 -18.62 -30.33
N LYS A 50 -0.46 -17.43 -30.76
CA LYS A 50 -1.48 -17.24 -31.81
C LYS A 50 -0.88 -16.37 -32.91
N PHE A 51 -0.94 -16.82 -34.16
CA PHE A 51 -0.31 -16.18 -35.31
C PHE A 51 -0.79 -14.74 -35.61
N LEU A 52 -1.96 -14.34 -35.16
CA LEU A 52 -2.55 -12.99 -35.41
C LEU A 52 -3.27 -12.42 -34.17
N ALA A 53 -3.00 -12.94 -32.99
CA ALA A 53 -3.61 -12.46 -31.76
C ALA A 53 -2.54 -12.28 -30.67
N PRO A 54 -2.79 -11.40 -29.68
CA PRO A 54 -1.85 -11.25 -28.57
C PRO A 54 -1.64 -12.55 -27.83
N ASP A 55 -0.37 -12.87 -27.56
CA ASP A 55 -0.01 -14.03 -26.75
C ASP A 55 -0.52 -13.89 -25.33
N ALA A 56 -1.15 -14.95 -24.82
CA ALA A 56 -1.42 -15.06 -23.40
C ALA A 56 -0.11 -15.41 -22.66
N LYS A 57 0.19 -14.69 -21.61
CA LYS A 57 1.39 -14.87 -20.78
C LYS A 57 0.99 -15.00 -19.32
N ILE A 58 1.82 -15.68 -18.54
CA ILE A 58 1.75 -15.64 -17.09
C ILE A 58 3.00 -14.91 -16.60
N GLY A 59 2.80 -13.84 -15.86
CA GLY A 59 3.85 -13.13 -15.13
C GLY A 59 3.96 -13.66 -13.71
N THR A 60 5.17 -13.98 -13.27
CA THR A 60 5.47 -14.34 -11.88
C THR A 60 6.27 -13.22 -11.24
N TYR A 61 5.80 -12.77 -10.11
CA TYR A 61 6.31 -11.62 -9.37
C TYR A 61 6.70 -12.01 -7.95
N GLY A 62 7.71 -11.32 -7.42
CA GLY A 62 8.11 -11.37 -6.02
C GLY A 62 7.80 -10.06 -5.33
N ILE A 63 7.46 -10.11 -4.05
CA ILE A 63 7.25 -8.93 -3.22
C ILE A 63 7.60 -9.27 -1.76
N ASP A 64 8.37 -8.40 -1.13
CA ASP A 64 8.61 -8.48 0.31
C ASP A 64 7.46 -7.84 1.09
N ASP A 65 7.19 -8.34 2.30
CA ASP A 65 6.26 -7.66 3.19
C ASP A 65 6.89 -6.35 3.70
N PRO A 66 6.30 -5.19 3.43
CA PRO A 66 6.88 -3.91 3.81
C PRO A 66 6.95 -3.69 5.32
N GLU A 67 6.11 -4.39 6.10
CA GLU A 67 5.98 -4.22 7.54
C GLU A 67 6.49 -5.42 8.35
N VAL A 68 6.80 -6.53 7.68
CA VAL A 68 7.30 -7.75 8.32
C VAL A 68 8.55 -8.23 7.58
N GLU A 69 9.71 -7.96 8.15
CA GLU A 69 10.97 -8.43 7.57
C GLU A 69 11.07 -9.96 7.64
N GLY A 70 11.81 -10.54 6.70
CA GLY A 70 12.06 -11.98 6.64
C GLY A 70 10.95 -12.78 5.97
N VAL A 71 9.96 -12.12 5.33
CA VAL A 71 8.92 -12.78 4.53
C VAL A 71 8.91 -12.22 3.12
N ALA A 72 8.94 -13.12 2.14
CA ALA A 72 8.68 -12.79 0.74
C ALA A 72 7.51 -13.62 0.22
N CYS A 73 6.71 -13.00 -0.64
CA CYS A 73 5.60 -13.62 -1.34
C CYS A 73 5.87 -13.65 -2.84
N HIS A 74 5.57 -14.77 -3.48
CA HIS A 74 5.54 -14.89 -4.93
C HIS A 74 4.10 -15.10 -5.37
N PHE A 75 3.70 -14.38 -6.41
CA PHE A 75 2.39 -14.53 -6.99
C PHE A 75 2.47 -14.56 -8.51
N SER A 76 1.55 -15.28 -9.13
CA SER A 76 1.47 -15.36 -10.59
C SER A 76 0.12 -14.89 -11.06
N VAL A 77 0.14 -14.11 -12.12
CA VAL A 77 -1.05 -13.54 -12.73
C VAL A 77 -1.01 -13.69 -14.24
N PRO A 78 -2.13 -14.04 -14.87
CA PRO A 78 -2.23 -14.03 -16.31
C PRO A 78 -2.17 -12.59 -16.84
N GLU A 79 -1.44 -12.42 -17.94
CA GLU A 79 -1.31 -11.17 -18.68
C GLU A 79 -1.74 -11.41 -20.13
N ILE A 80 -2.68 -10.62 -20.60
CA ILE A 80 -3.08 -10.63 -22.00
C ILE A 80 -2.48 -9.38 -22.63
N GLY A 81 -1.54 -9.60 -23.57
CA GLY A 81 -0.93 -8.53 -24.33
C GLY A 81 -1.83 -8.00 -25.45
N GLY A 82 -1.47 -6.81 -26.00
CA GLY A 82 -2.09 -6.20 -27.15
C GLY A 82 -3.28 -5.30 -26.86
N TRP A 83 -3.90 -4.85 -27.93
CA TRP A 83 -5.01 -3.88 -27.95
C TRP A 83 -6.19 -4.27 -27.05
N LYS A 84 -6.58 -5.55 -27.01
CA LYS A 84 -7.69 -6.03 -26.15
C LYS A 84 -7.37 -5.96 -24.67
N GLY A 85 -6.11 -6.16 -24.28
CA GLY A 85 -5.66 -6.00 -22.91
C GLY A 85 -5.72 -4.54 -22.45
N TRP A 86 -5.43 -3.60 -23.37
CA TRP A 86 -5.49 -2.17 -23.11
C TRP A 86 -6.93 -1.65 -22.94
N ILE A 87 -7.90 -2.20 -23.67
CA ILE A 87 -9.32 -1.77 -23.60
C ILE A 87 -10.08 -2.43 -22.43
N GLY A 88 -9.45 -3.31 -21.63
CA GLY A 88 -10.11 -3.97 -20.49
C GLY A 88 -11.16 -5.02 -20.87
N VAL A 89 -11.22 -5.43 -22.14
CA VAL A 89 -12.11 -6.50 -22.67
C VAL A 89 -11.44 -7.88 -22.55
N ALA A 90 -10.31 -7.96 -21.84
CA ALA A 90 -9.63 -9.21 -21.62
C ALA A 90 -10.45 -10.11 -20.71
N GLU A 91 -10.65 -11.33 -21.18
CA GLU A 91 -11.30 -12.46 -20.55
C GLU A 91 -10.96 -12.57 -19.04
N GLU A 92 -11.89 -13.08 -18.27
CA GLU A 92 -11.76 -13.22 -16.81
C GLU A 92 -10.36 -13.68 -16.38
N LEU A 93 -9.68 -12.81 -15.66
CA LEU A 93 -8.40 -13.12 -15.03
C LEU A 93 -8.69 -14.13 -13.91
N SER A 94 -8.77 -15.38 -14.30
CA SER A 94 -8.92 -16.49 -13.39
C SER A 94 -7.61 -16.70 -12.62
N GLN A 95 -7.71 -16.70 -11.30
CA GLN A 95 -6.78 -17.25 -10.33
C GLN A 95 -5.41 -16.57 -10.22
N ALA A 96 -5.29 -15.69 -9.23
CA ALA A 96 -3.99 -15.33 -8.69
C ALA A 96 -3.51 -16.45 -7.76
N SER A 97 -2.36 -17.04 -8.04
CA SER A 97 -1.69 -17.94 -7.12
C SER A 97 -0.82 -17.16 -6.15
N LEU A 98 -0.72 -17.60 -4.89
CA LEU A 98 0.11 -16.96 -3.87
C LEU A 98 0.94 -18.02 -3.13
N SER A 99 2.22 -17.72 -2.94
CA SER A 99 3.12 -18.52 -2.10
C SER A 99 4.04 -17.59 -1.33
N CYS A 100 3.90 -17.54 -0.01
CA CYS A 100 4.75 -16.75 0.88
C CYS A 100 5.65 -17.68 1.70
N LYS A 101 6.88 -17.24 1.96
CA LYS A 101 7.89 -18.00 2.70
C LYS A 101 8.66 -17.10 3.65
N GLN A 102 9.03 -17.66 4.80
CA GLN A 102 10.06 -17.08 5.64
C GLN A 102 11.42 -17.34 4.97
N TYR A 103 12.22 -16.28 4.79
CA TYR A 103 13.58 -16.36 4.24
C TYR A 103 14.64 -15.68 5.13
N GLY A 104 14.20 -15.17 6.27
CA GLY A 104 15.04 -14.51 7.27
C GLY A 104 14.39 -14.52 8.65
N PRO A 105 15.02 -13.92 9.67
CA PRO A 105 14.36 -13.70 10.95
C PRO A 105 13.13 -12.81 10.76
N ILE A 106 12.03 -13.18 11.41
CA ILE A 106 10.81 -12.38 11.37
C ILE A 106 10.94 -11.20 12.31
N VAL A 107 10.84 -9.98 11.77
CA VAL A 107 10.84 -8.73 12.53
C VAL A 107 9.64 -7.87 12.13
N PHE A 108 8.76 -7.61 13.08
CA PHE A 108 7.63 -6.71 12.89
C PHE A 108 8.08 -5.27 13.09
N LYS A 109 7.85 -4.40 12.13
CA LYS A 109 8.22 -2.96 12.21
C LYS A 109 7.22 -2.15 13.01
N ARG A 110 5.97 -2.60 13.09
CA ARG A 110 4.89 -1.97 13.86
C ARG A 110 3.80 -2.97 14.22
N LYS A 111 2.85 -2.51 15.03
CA LYS A 111 1.58 -3.24 15.23
C LYS A 111 0.78 -3.27 13.93
N LEU A 112 0.20 -4.42 13.60
CA LEU A 112 -0.57 -4.68 12.40
C LEU A 112 -2.04 -4.93 12.77
N LYS A 113 -2.94 -4.66 11.84
CA LYS A 113 -4.35 -5.05 11.98
C LYS A 113 -4.60 -6.40 11.27
N GLN A 114 -5.54 -7.19 11.79
CA GLN A 114 -5.99 -8.40 11.10
C GLN A 114 -6.59 -8.06 9.75
N GLY A 115 -6.14 -8.75 8.69
CA GLY A 115 -6.60 -8.52 7.33
C GLY A 115 -6.12 -7.21 6.71
N GLU A 116 -5.06 -6.59 7.27
CA GLU A 116 -4.50 -5.36 6.73
C GLU A 116 -3.89 -5.55 5.35
N GLU A 117 -4.17 -4.61 4.45
CA GLU A 117 -3.62 -4.60 3.10
C GLU A 117 -2.09 -4.46 3.15
N MET A 118 -1.38 -5.40 2.54
CA MET A 118 0.06 -5.38 2.32
C MET A 118 0.39 -4.81 0.95
N PHE A 119 -0.39 -5.18 -0.04
CA PHE A 119 -0.18 -4.81 -1.44
C PHE A 119 -1.50 -4.70 -2.18
N SER A 120 -1.56 -3.75 -3.11
CA SER A 120 -2.72 -3.54 -3.97
C SER A 120 -2.30 -3.03 -5.32
N GLN A 121 -2.79 -3.66 -6.37
CA GLN A 121 -2.55 -3.24 -7.74
C GLN A 121 -3.84 -3.22 -8.55
N ARG A 122 -4.12 -2.09 -9.20
CA ARG A 122 -5.22 -2.00 -10.15
C ARG A 122 -4.84 -2.73 -11.44
N ARG A 123 -5.61 -3.76 -11.82
CA ARG A 123 -5.35 -4.62 -12.98
C ARG A 123 -6.10 -4.21 -14.25
N SER A 124 -7.18 -3.46 -14.13
CA SER A 124 -7.89 -2.91 -15.27
C SER A 124 -8.46 -1.54 -14.97
N PHE A 125 -8.70 -0.74 -16.02
CA PHE A 125 -9.23 0.61 -15.87
C PHE A 125 -10.62 0.64 -15.21
N PHE A 126 -11.39 -0.44 -15.31
CA PHE A 126 -12.78 -0.42 -14.92
C PHE A 126 -13.18 -1.32 -13.75
N PHE A 127 -12.53 -2.49 -13.50
CA PHE A 127 -13.23 -3.48 -12.66
C PHE A 127 -12.41 -4.43 -11.80
N LYS A 128 -11.07 -4.45 -11.84
CA LYS A 128 -10.33 -5.46 -11.07
C LYS A 128 -9.13 -4.87 -10.33
N ARG A 129 -9.19 -4.97 -9.03
CA ARG A 129 -8.08 -4.67 -8.13
C ARG A 129 -7.65 -5.96 -7.47
N MET A 130 -6.39 -6.34 -7.64
CA MET A 130 -5.78 -7.43 -6.89
C MET A 130 -5.22 -6.87 -5.60
N GLN A 131 -5.53 -7.54 -4.50
CA GLN A 131 -5.06 -7.17 -3.17
C GLN A 131 -4.42 -8.37 -2.50
N ILE A 132 -3.36 -8.11 -1.73
CA ILE A 132 -2.79 -9.06 -0.79
C ILE A 132 -2.96 -8.48 0.59
N VAL A 133 -3.65 -9.20 1.45
CA VAL A 133 -3.83 -8.85 2.86
C VAL A 133 -3.12 -9.87 3.75
N ARG A 134 -2.75 -9.46 4.95
CA ARG A 134 -2.10 -10.33 5.92
C ARG A 134 -2.82 -10.33 7.25
N GLY A 135 -2.67 -11.43 7.95
CA GLY A 135 -3.14 -11.59 9.32
C GLY A 135 -2.23 -12.53 10.09
N CYS A 136 -2.55 -12.73 11.35
CA CYS A 136 -1.85 -13.65 12.25
C CYS A 136 -2.82 -14.72 12.76
N ASP A 137 -2.50 -15.99 12.54
CA ASP A 137 -3.08 -17.09 13.32
C ASP A 137 -2.34 -17.16 14.67
N THR A 138 -2.91 -16.50 15.67
CA THR A 138 -2.32 -16.38 17.00
C THR A 138 -2.17 -17.72 17.70
N LYS A 139 -3.05 -18.67 17.39
CA LYS A 139 -3.04 -20.02 17.99
C LYS A 139 -1.83 -20.83 17.51
N ARG A 140 -1.45 -20.67 16.24
CA ARG A 140 -0.37 -21.44 15.61
C ARG A 140 0.91 -20.66 15.40
N ASN A 141 0.92 -19.36 15.76
CA ASN A 141 2.01 -18.42 15.52
C ASN A 141 2.44 -18.41 14.05
N MET A 142 1.47 -18.16 13.16
CA MET A 142 1.67 -18.15 11.72
C MET A 142 1.18 -16.84 11.13
N LEU A 143 1.91 -16.29 10.18
CA LEU A 143 1.39 -15.26 9.31
C LEU A 143 0.53 -15.91 8.22
N VAL A 144 -0.61 -15.30 7.93
CA VAL A 144 -1.54 -15.77 6.89
C VAL A 144 -1.72 -14.66 5.88
N TYR A 145 -1.40 -14.96 4.64
CA TYR A 145 -1.56 -14.06 3.51
C TYR A 145 -2.70 -14.54 2.62
N LEU A 146 -3.56 -13.63 2.22
CA LEU A 146 -4.66 -13.88 1.29
C LEU A 146 -4.53 -12.93 0.11
N VAL A 147 -4.42 -13.48 -1.11
CA VAL A 147 -4.61 -12.71 -2.33
C VAL A 147 -6.04 -12.88 -2.81
N TYR A 148 -6.66 -11.77 -3.21
CA TYR A 148 -7.98 -11.80 -3.84
C TYR A 148 -8.14 -10.67 -4.85
N THR A 149 -9.14 -10.81 -5.71
CA THR A 149 -9.49 -9.78 -6.70
C THR A 149 -10.89 -9.25 -6.39
N ASP A 150 -11.03 -7.93 -6.33
CA ASP A 150 -12.34 -7.30 -6.21
C ASP A 150 -13.12 -7.50 -7.52
N LYS A 151 -14.32 -8.03 -7.41
CA LYS A 151 -15.31 -8.05 -8.51
C LYS A 151 -16.39 -7.03 -8.22
N LEU A 152 -16.64 -6.14 -9.18
CA LEU A 152 -17.77 -5.20 -9.12
C LEU A 152 -19.09 -5.79 -9.65
N ILE A 153 -19.07 -7.02 -10.14
CA ILE A 153 -20.21 -7.71 -10.72
C ILE A 153 -20.36 -9.07 -10.05
N GLU A 154 -21.57 -9.61 -9.99
CA GLU A 154 -21.93 -10.84 -9.28
C GLU A 154 -20.93 -11.99 -9.44
N GLY A 155 -20.67 -12.71 -8.36
CA GLY A 155 -19.81 -13.89 -8.28
C GLY A 155 -18.86 -13.84 -7.09
N SER A 156 -18.34 -15.00 -6.70
CA SER A 156 -17.32 -15.08 -5.64
C SER A 156 -16.00 -14.50 -6.11
N PRO A 157 -15.30 -13.69 -5.29
CA PRO A 157 -13.96 -13.24 -5.60
C PRO A 157 -13.01 -14.43 -5.67
N GLU A 158 -12.15 -14.45 -6.67
CA GLU A 158 -11.07 -15.42 -6.75
C GLU A 158 -10.03 -15.12 -5.69
N ASN A 159 -9.56 -16.15 -5.02
CA ASN A 159 -8.65 -16.01 -3.91
C ASN A 159 -7.69 -17.17 -3.79
N SER A 160 -6.55 -16.91 -3.12
CA SER A 160 -5.57 -17.94 -2.72
C SER A 160 -4.95 -17.53 -1.41
N THR A 161 -4.69 -18.51 -0.55
CA THR A 161 -4.12 -18.30 0.78
C THR A 161 -2.76 -18.97 0.90
N SER A 162 -1.83 -18.28 1.56
CA SER A 162 -0.51 -18.82 1.92
C SER A 162 -0.24 -18.58 3.40
N SER A 163 0.21 -19.61 4.10
CA SER A 163 0.56 -19.55 5.53
C SER A 163 2.06 -19.68 5.72
N VAL A 164 2.63 -18.81 6.54
CA VAL A 164 4.06 -18.75 6.87
C VAL A 164 4.25 -19.02 8.36
N PRO A 165 4.72 -20.21 8.76
CA PRO A 165 5.09 -20.46 10.14
C PRO A 165 6.22 -19.52 10.57
N ILE A 166 6.11 -18.92 11.75
CA ILE A 166 7.19 -18.13 12.33
C ILE A 166 8.09 -19.07 13.11
N ILE A 167 9.20 -19.45 12.50
CA ILE A 167 10.17 -20.39 13.05
C ILE A 167 11.46 -19.70 13.48
N PRO A 168 12.26 -20.30 14.39
CA PRO A 168 13.59 -19.78 14.73
C PRO A 168 14.45 -19.63 13.47
N TRP A 169 15.25 -18.59 13.41
CA TRP A 169 16.20 -18.34 12.33
C TRP A 169 17.62 -18.24 12.90
N GLY A 170 18.44 -19.27 12.71
CA GLY A 170 19.73 -19.39 13.36
C GLY A 170 19.57 -19.39 14.89
N THR A 171 20.19 -18.44 15.57
CA THR A 171 20.09 -18.27 17.04
C THR A 171 18.97 -17.32 17.47
N THR A 172 18.26 -16.71 16.50
CA THR A 172 17.19 -15.74 16.80
C THR A 172 15.92 -16.48 17.19
N GLN A 173 15.38 -16.13 18.35
CA GLN A 173 14.10 -16.67 18.82
C GLN A 173 12.96 -16.18 17.92
N PRO A 174 11.94 -17.02 17.67
CA PRO A 174 10.81 -16.64 16.83
C PRO A 174 9.97 -15.56 17.52
N ALA A 175 9.59 -14.54 16.77
CA ALA A 175 8.62 -13.56 17.23
C ALA A 175 7.25 -14.22 17.44
N LYS A 176 6.45 -13.69 18.35
CA LYS A 176 5.04 -14.11 18.53
C LYS A 176 4.13 -13.11 17.83
N CYS A 177 3.51 -13.50 16.73
CA CYS A 177 2.66 -12.58 15.98
C CYS A 177 1.46 -12.07 16.81
N SER A 178 1.01 -12.81 17.83
CA SER A 178 -0.02 -12.36 18.77
C SER A 178 0.34 -11.07 19.52
N GLU A 179 1.63 -10.78 19.71
CA GLU A 179 2.11 -9.57 20.36
C GLU A 179 2.08 -8.35 19.41
N TRP A 180 1.94 -8.58 18.12
CA TRP A 180 2.04 -7.58 17.06
C TRP A 180 0.74 -7.34 16.30
N ILE A 181 -0.31 -8.09 16.59
CA ILE A 181 -1.62 -7.89 15.99
C ILE A 181 -2.49 -7.08 16.94
N SER A 182 -3.18 -6.10 16.40
CA SER A 182 -4.28 -5.36 17.04
C SER A 182 -5.60 -5.72 16.34
N ASP A 183 -6.65 -5.80 17.11
CA ASP A 183 -8.02 -5.95 16.60
C ASP A 183 -8.49 -4.70 15.86
#